data_2459d1faf48245d9c5c64d5a6fd7e18f
#
_entry.id   2459d1faf48245d9c5c64d5a6fd7e18f
#
_cell.length_a   1.000
_cell.length_b   1.000
_cell.length_c   1.000
_cell.angle_alpha   90.00
_cell.angle_beta   90.00
_cell.angle_gamma   90.00
#
_symmetry.space_group_name_H-M   'P 1'
#
loop_
_entity.id
_entity.type
_entity.pdbx_description
1 polymer ?
#
loop_
_entity_poly.entity_id
_entity_poly.type
_entity_poly.pdbx_seq_one_letter_code
_entity_poly.pdbx_strand_id
1 'polypeptide(L)'
;MKKELLLYGCTLVFACGIQSCSSSATNPEPPVAAETESADSSRILVFSKTSGYYHESIPDGISAIQKLGNEHNIQVDTTKNAAYFNPDSLSNYDAVVFLSTTQDVLNDQQQEAFTKYIQGGGGYAGIHAAADTEYDWPWYNRLVGAYFLSHPKQQNATVRVSNKNHPSTSHLPDEWEIFDELYNYKDINPDINVLATLDETTYEGGENDDNHPIVWYHEFDGGRAFYTGLGHTKESYTNPVFLQHIWGGINYAMGKE
;
A
#
# COMPACT_ATOMS: atom_id res chain seq x y z
N MET A 1 11.55 -76.74 10.15
CA MET A 1 11.84 -77.56 11.32
C MET A 1 11.07 -77.00 12.49
N LYS A 2 10.15 -77.88 13.01
CA LYS A 2 9.57 -77.97 14.37
C LYS A 2 8.86 -76.67 14.89
N LYS A 3 7.50 -76.62 14.93
CA LYS A 3 6.54 -77.26 15.85
C LYS A 3 6.85 -76.87 17.32
N GLU A 4 5.92 -76.33 18.10
CA GLU A 4 4.69 -76.83 18.75
C GLU A 4 3.89 -75.68 19.32
N LEU A 5 2.67 -75.46 19.36
CA LEU A 5 1.37 -76.07 19.74
C LEU A 5 1.27 -76.53 21.19
N LEU A 6 0.42 -75.89 22.02
CA LEU A 6 -0.42 -76.48 23.09
C LEU A 6 -1.35 -75.38 23.65
N LEU A 7 -2.48 -75.54 23.59
CA LEU A 7 -3.83 -75.90 23.99
C LEU A 7 -4.09 -76.00 25.52
N TYR A 8 -5.36 -75.62 25.85
CA TYR A 8 -6.19 -75.87 27.08
C TYR A 8 -6.08 -74.79 28.17
N GLY A 9 -7.17 -74.25 28.75
CA GLY A 9 -8.44 -74.89 28.96
C GLY A 9 -9.46 -73.88 29.53
N CYS A 10 -10.69 -74.21 29.31
CA CYS A 10 -11.94 -73.64 29.63
C CYS A 10 -12.23 -73.68 31.15
N THR A 11 -12.73 -72.57 31.73
CA THR A 11 -13.63 -72.70 32.93
C THR A 11 -14.64 -71.58 32.92
N LEU A 12 -15.88 -71.98 32.74
CA LEU A 12 -17.09 -71.13 32.97
C LEU A 12 -17.32 -71.02 34.48
N VAL A 13 -17.51 -69.83 34.96
CA VAL A 13 -18.23 -69.57 36.22
C VAL A 13 -19.32 -68.52 35.99
N PHE A 14 -20.55 -68.98 36.14
CA PHE A 14 -21.75 -68.15 36.23
C PHE A 14 -21.82 -67.49 37.60
N ALA A 15 -22.00 -66.14 37.65
CA ALA A 15 -22.52 -65.51 38.85
C ALA A 15 -23.39 -64.33 38.46
N CYS A 16 -24.63 -64.39 38.95
CA CYS A 16 -25.71 -63.42 38.82
C CYS A 16 -25.45 -62.06 39.43
N GLY A 17 -25.93 -61.07 38.75
CA GLY A 17 -26.76 -60.00 39.30
C GLY A 17 -26.10 -58.91 40.16
N ILE A 18 -26.18 -57.75 39.69
CA ILE A 18 -26.92 -56.62 40.31
C ILE A 18 -26.90 -55.45 39.30
N GLN A 19 -28.06 -55.07 38.79
CA GLN A 19 -28.24 -53.80 38.05
C GLN A 19 -28.16 -52.64 39.05
N SER A 20 -27.10 -51.87 38.93
CA SER A 20 -27.04 -50.55 39.58
C SER A 20 -27.16 -49.51 38.46
N CYS A 21 -28.30 -48.81 38.44
CA CYS A 21 -28.48 -47.61 37.59
C CYS A 21 -27.57 -46.52 38.11
N SER A 22 -26.48 -46.27 37.41
CA SER A 22 -25.63 -45.09 37.61
C SER A 22 -26.04 -44.06 36.55
N SER A 23 -26.76 -43.02 36.98
CA SER A 23 -27.03 -41.85 36.17
C SER A 23 -25.74 -41.08 35.97
N SER A 24 -25.18 -41.19 34.78
CA SER A 24 -24.04 -40.36 34.34
C SER A 24 -24.54 -38.92 34.18
N ALA A 25 -24.25 -38.09 35.15
CA ALA A 25 -24.32 -36.64 34.97
C ALA A 25 -23.20 -36.23 34.01
N THR A 26 -23.57 -35.92 32.75
CA THR A 26 -22.70 -35.23 31.82
C THR A 26 -22.48 -33.81 32.32
N ASN A 27 -21.28 -33.54 32.85
CA ASN A 27 -20.83 -32.17 33.03
C ASN A 27 -20.83 -31.46 31.66
N PRO A 28 -21.46 -30.29 31.53
CA PRO A 28 -21.29 -29.51 30.32
C PRO A 28 -19.84 -29.05 30.24
N GLU A 29 -19.20 -29.39 29.10
CA GLU A 29 -17.88 -28.90 28.74
C GLU A 29 -17.92 -27.36 28.76
N PRO A 30 -16.95 -26.68 29.40
CA PRO A 30 -16.93 -25.22 29.39
C PRO A 30 -16.89 -24.73 27.93
N PRO A 31 -17.59 -23.64 27.61
CA PRO A 31 -17.55 -23.09 26.23
C PRO A 31 -16.11 -22.79 25.87
N VAL A 32 -15.64 -23.41 24.79
CA VAL A 32 -14.38 -23.05 24.16
C VAL A 32 -14.46 -21.56 23.87
N ALA A 33 -13.65 -20.78 24.60
CA ALA A 33 -13.51 -19.37 24.31
C ALA A 33 -13.07 -19.29 22.83
N ALA A 34 -13.90 -18.70 21.99
CA ALA A 34 -13.50 -18.33 20.66
C ALA A 34 -12.28 -17.43 20.84
N GLU A 35 -11.12 -17.93 20.49
CA GLU A 35 -9.95 -17.09 20.27
C GLU A 35 -10.38 -16.12 19.18
N THR A 36 -10.72 -14.90 19.57
CA THR A 36 -10.74 -13.78 18.65
C THR A 36 -9.28 -13.58 18.26
N GLU A 37 -8.87 -14.24 17.17
CA GLU A 37 -7.75 -13.73 16.39
C GLU A 37 -8.09 -12.25 16.16
N SER A 38 -7.36 -11.35 16.77
CA SER A 38 -7.30 -9.98 16.36
C SER A 38 -6.68 -10.05 14.97
N ALA A 39 -7.51 -10.13 13.93
CA ALA A 39 -7.06 -9.92 12.58
C ALA A 39 -6.34 -8.57 12.63
N ASP A 40 -5.02 -8.61 12.48
CA ASP A 40 -4.17 -7.44 12.39
C ASP A 40 -4.66 -6.68 11.15
N SER A 41 -5.58 -5.75 11.39
CA SER A 41 -6.29 -5.06 10.31
C SER A 41 -5.27 -4.13 9.67
N SER A 42 -4.93 -4.42 8.40
CA SER A 42 -4.01 -3.59 7.65
C SER A 42 -4.35 -2.11 7.75
N ARG A 43 -3.32 -1.29 7.85
CA ARG A 43 -3.46 0.13 8.15
C ARG A 43 -2.52 0.98 7.33
N ILE A 44 -2.99 2.10 6.82
CA ILE A 44 -2.18 3.07 6.10
C ILE A 44 -2.30 4.46 6.72
N LEU A 45 -1.22 5.25 6.59
CA LEU A 45 -1.18 6.64 7.00
C LEU A 45 -1.17 7.53 5.75
N VAL A 46 -2.16 8.37 5.56
CA VAL A 46 -2.17 9.41 4.53
C VAL A 46 -1.60 10.69 5.13
N PHE A 47 -0.43 11.09 4.66
CA PHE A 47 0.26 12.29 5.05
C PHE A 47 0.13 13.36 3.96
N SER A 48 -0.37 14.55 4.32
CA SER A 48 -0.67 15.64 3.37
C SER A 48 -0.21 17.01 3.88
N LYS A 49 0.93 17.06 4.57
CA LYS A 49 1.55 18.33 4.97
C LYS A 49 2.16 19.02 3.76
N THR A 50 1.97 20.31 3.65
CA THR A 50 2.58 21.17 2.64
C THR A 50 3.34 22.30 3.31
N SER A 51 4.56 22.57 2.85
CA SER A 51 5.36 23.74 3.24
C SER A 51 5.49 24.74 2.07
N GLY A 52 5.14 24.30 0.87
CA GLY A 52 5.03 25.10 -0.35
C GLY A 52 3.58 25.25 -0.81
N TYR A 53 3.33 24.97 -2.09
CA TYR A 53 2.00 25.07 -2.69
C TYR A 53 1.01 24.10 -2.06
N TYR A 54 -0.21 24.55 -1.78
CA TYR A 54 -1.29 23.72 -1.28
C TYR A 54 -2.24 23.33 -2.41
N HIS A 55 -2.32 22.05 -2.72
CA HIS A 55 -3.23 21.53 -3.74
C HIS A 55 -4.66 21.44 -3.21
N GLU A 56 -5.58 22.10 -3.90
CA GLU A 56 -7.01 22.11 -3.55
C GLU A 56 -7.68 20.73 -3.60
N SER A 57 -7.07 19.76 -4.28
CA SER A 57 -7.55 18.37 -4.39
C SER A 57 -7.23 17.50 -3.18
N ILE A 58 -6.40 17.96 -2.23
CA ILE A 58 -6.01 17.17 -1.03
C ILE A 58 -7.22 16.66 -0.24
N PRO A 59 -8.26 17.48 0.05
CA PRO A 59 -9.45 16.97 0.77
C PRO A 59 -10.21 15.89 0.01
N ASP A 60 -10.30 16.02 -1.33
CA ASP A 60 -10.96 15.04 -2.19
C ASP A 60 -10.17 13.73 -2.22
N GLY A 61 -8.84 13.83 -2.32
CA GLY A 61 -7.93 12.68 -2.26
C GLY A 61 -8.00 11.94 -0.93
N ILE A 62 -7.99 12.66 0.20
CA ILE A 62 -8.19 12.07 1.54
C ILE A 62 -9.51 11.30 1.59
N SER A 63 -10.62 11.94 1.18
CA SER A 63 -11.94 11.33 1.22
C SER A 63 -12.03 10.08 0.33
N ALA A 64 -11.42 10.13 -0.85
CA ALA A 64 -11.37 9.02 -1.78
C ALA A 64 -10.58 7.83 -1.22
N ILE A 65 -9.38 8.07 -0.66
CA ILE A 65 -8.55 7.01 -0.08
C ILE A 65 -9.23 6.39 1.16
N GLN A 66 -9.88 7.20 2.01
CA GLN A 66 -10.65 6.70 3.14
C GLN A 66 -11.82 5.83 2.70
N LYS A 67 -12.52 6.22 1.64
CA LYS A 67 -13.60 5.41 1.05
C LYS A 67 -13.07 4.08 0.52
N LEU A 68 -11.98 4.09 -0.23
CA LEU A 68 -11.31 2.88 -0.74
C LEU A 68 -10.85 1.97 0.41
N GLY A 69 -10.26 2.53 1.46
CA GLY A 69 -9.90 1.78 2.65
C GLY A 69 -11.10 1.05 3.28
N ASN A 70 -12.21 1.75 3.45
CA ASN A 70 -13.45 1.15 3.96
C ASN A 70 -13.99 0.03 3.07
N GLU A 71 -13.95 0.19 1.74
CA GLU A 71 -14.39 -0.81 0.76
C GLU A 71 -13.52 -2.08 0.80
N HIS A 72 -12.26 -1.96 1.19
CA HIS A 72 -11.28 -3.05 1.24
C HIS A 72 -10.92 -3.53 2.65
N ASN A 73 -11.61 -3.05 3.69
CA ASN A 73 -11.34 -3.36 5.10
C ASN A 73 -9.91 -2.99 5.55
N ILE A 74 -9.39 -1.87 5.03
CA ILE A 74 -8.10 -1.27 5.39
C ILE A 74 -8.39 -0.02 6.22
N GLN A 75 -7.76 0.10 7.39
CA GLN A 75 -7.87 1.33 8.18
C GLN A 75 -7.02 2.44 7.56
N VAL A 76 -7.61 3.62 7.40
CA VAL A 76 -6.95 4.80 6.83
C VAL A 76 -6.92 5.92 7.85
N ASP A 77 -5.76 6.20 8.39
CA ASP A 77 -5.53 7.41 9.19
C ASP A 77 -5.01 8.55 8.31
N THR A 78 -5.29 9.76 8.70
CA THR A 78 -4.87 10.96 7.95
C THR A 78 -4.22 11.97 8.87
N THR A 79 -3.14 12.61 8.41
CA THR A 79 -2.46 13.63 9.21
C THR A 79 -1.74 14.67 8.34
N LYS A 80 -1.64 15.89 8.88
CA LYS A 80 -0.69 16.93 8.43
C LYS A 80 0.42 17.13 9.47
N ASN A 81 0.36 16.40 10.58
CA ASN A 81 1.29 16.54 11.68
C ASN A 81 2.50 15.62 11.48
N ALA A 82 3.66 16.20 11.16
CA ALA A 82 4.91 15.45 10.99
C ALA A 82 5.40 14.72 12.27
N ALA A 83 4.84 15.03 13.46
CA ALA A 83 5.15 14.30 14.68
C ALA A 83 4.73 12.82 14.65
N TYR A 84 3.89 12.41 13.68
CA TYR A 84 3.59 10.99 13.43
C TYR A 84 4.79 10.22 12.86
N PHE A 85 5.79 10.91 12.31
CA PHE A 85 7.03 10.29 11.84
C PHE A 85 7.98 10.03 13.01
N ASN A 86 7.66 9.01 13.77
CA ASN A 86 8.43 8.45 14.87
C ASN A 86 8.26 6.93 14.90
N PRO A 87 9.19 6.15 15.49
CA PRO A 87 9.16 4.69 15.43
C PRO A 87 7.84 4.07 15.95
N ASP A 88 7.32 4.59 17.07
CA ASP A 88 6.12 4.03 17.71
C ASP A 88 4.86 4.22 16.84
N SER A 89 4.74 5.38 16.18
CA SER A 89 3.59 5.65 15.31
C SER A 89 3.72 4.91 13.99
N LEU A 90 4.89 4.97 13.33
CA LEU A 90 5.10 4.38 12.00
C LEU A 90 4.97 2.85 12.02
N SER A 91 5.35 2.18 13.10
CA SER A 91 5.22 0.72 13.25
C SER A 91 3.79 0.19 13.16
N ASN A 92 2.78 1.06 13.24
CA ASN A 92 1.37 0.69 13.12
C ASN A 92 0.85 0.68 11.68
N TYR A 93 1.67 1.02 10.68
CA TYR A 93 1.22 1.18 9.31
C TYR A 93 1.98 0.27 8.36
N ASP A 94 1.25 -0.38 7.45
CA ASP A 94 1.82 -1.18 6.36
C ASP A 94 2.39 -0.27 5.26
N ALA A 95 1.76 0.89 5.03
CA ALA A 95 2.26 1.89 4.09
C ALA A 95 1.95 3.33 4.55
N VAL A 96 2.80 4.27 4.13
CA VAL A 96 2.61 5.72 4.25
C VAL A 96 2.38 6.30 2.86
N VAL A 97 1.25 7.01 2.70
CA VAL A 97 0.88 7.68 1.46
C VAL A 97 1.21 9.17 1.58
N PHE A 98 2.12 9.66 0.76
CA PHE A 98 2.38 11.10 0.60
C PHE A 98 1.41 11.65 -0.45
N LEU A 99 0.36 12.32 0.01
CA LEU A 99 -0.68 12.89 -0.85
C LEU A 99 -0.41 14.37 -1.07
N SER A 100 0.11 14.71 -2.24
CA SER A 100 0.39 16.09 -2.67
C SER A 100 1.14 16.91 -1.61
N THR A 101 2.12 16.29 -0.94
CA THR A 101 3.06 16.99 -0.06
C THR A 101 3.96 17.93 -0.86
N THR A 102 4.43 19.02 -0.28
CA THR A 102 5.31 19.99 -0.99
C THR A 102 6.39 20.55 -0.07
N GLN A 103 7.61 20.70 -0.61
CA GLN A 103 8.79 21.24 0.04
C GLN A 103 9.19 20.44 1.31
N ASP A 104 9.92 21.03 2.25
CA ASP A 104 10.44 20.35 3.43
C ASP A 104 9.35 20.14 4.49
N VAL A 105 8.89 18.92 4.63
CA VAL A 105 7.79 18.53 5.51
C VAL A 105 8.24 17.79 6.76
N LEU A 106 9.45 17.22 6.74
CA LEU A 106 10.05 16.45 7.84
C LEU A 106 11.34 17.12 8.33
N ASN A 107 11.62 17.04 9.62
CA ASN A 107 12.93 17.38 10.17
C ASN A 107 13.84 16.14 10.22
N ASP A 108 15.13 16.32 10.55
CA ASP A 108 16.15 15.26 10.56
C ASP A 108 15.73 14.01 11.37
N GLN A 109 15.12 14.20 12.54
CA GLN A 109 14.67 13.07 13.37
C GLN A 109 13.51 12.30 12.73
N GLN A 110 12.61 13.00 12.07
CA GLN A 110 11.48 12.43 11.34
C GLN A 110 11.94 11.72 10.07
N GLN A 111 12.90 12.28 9.35
CA GLN A 111 13.58 11.67 8.21
C GLN A 111 14.28 10.37 8.63
N GLU A 112 15.02 10.38 9.74
CA GLU A 112 15.66 9.18 10.29
C GLU A 112 14.65 8.10 10.67
N ALA A 113 13.55 8.48 11.32
CA ALA A 113 12.49 7.54 11.68
C ALA A 113 11.81 6.93 10.44
N PHE A 114 11.55 7.75 9.42
CA PHE A 114 10.95 7.28 8.18
C PHE A 114 11.91 6.38 7.37
N THR A 115 13.21 6.73 7.34
CA THR A 115 14.24 5.84 6.77
C THR A 115 14.21 4.45 7.42
N LYS A 116 14.22 4.38 8.75
CA LYS A 116 14.16 3.10 9.48
C LYS A 116 12.86 2.33 9.24
N TYR A 117 11.75 3.03 9.08
CA TYR A 117 10.47 2.42 8.73
C TYR A 117 10.53 1.72 7.36
N ILE A 118 11.05 2.39 6.33
CA ILE A 118 11.24 1.79 5.01
C ILE A 118 12.24 0.62 5.07
N GLN A 119 13.38 0.79 5.76
CA GLN A 119 14.39 -0.27 5.95
C GLN A 119 13.83 -1.50 6.69
N GLY A 120 12.81 -1.31 7.50
CA GLY A 120 12.08 -2.37 8.18
C GLY A 120 11.02 -3.08 7.31
N GLY A 121 10.90 -2.72 6.03
CA GLY A 121 9.93 -3.30 5.09
C GLY A 121 8.64 -2.47 4.93
N GLY A 122 8.56 -1.28 5.50
CA GLY A 122 7.44 -0.38 5.36
C GLY A 122 7.23 0.09 3.92
N GLY A 123 5.98 0.39 3.53
CA GLY A 123 5.61 0.82 2.20
C GLY A 123 5.51 2.34 2.04
N TYR A 124 5.79 2.80 0.82
CA TYR A 124 5.62 4.19 0.40
C TYR A 124 4.75 4.29 -0.85
N ALA A 125 3.78 5.20 -0.85
CA ALA A 125 3.05 5.58 -2.06
C ALA A 125 3.04 7.11 -2.19
N GLY A 126 3.64 7.63 -3.26
CA GLY A 126 3.64 9.05 -3.59
C GLY A 126 2.57 9.39 -4.63
N ILE A 127 1.80 10.43 -4.38
CA ILE A 127 0.77 10.92 -5.31
C ILE A 127 1.06 12.38 -5.64
N HIS A 128 1.17 12.67 -6.94
CA HIS A 128 1.34 13.99 -7.53
C HIS A 128 2.54 14.74 -6.91
N ALA A 129 2.29 15.81 -6.13
CA ALA A 129 3.34 16.66 -5.58
C ALA A 129 4.22 15.98 -4.51
N ALA A 130 4.04 14.68 -4.24
CA ALA A 130 5.02 13.94 -3.48
C ALA A 130 6.44 14.00 -4.08
N ALA A 131 6.58 14.24 -5.41
CA ALA A 131 7.87 14.49 -6.05
C ALA A 131 8.40 15.94 -5.86
N ASP A 132 7.56 16.87 -5.40
CA ASP A 132 7.92 18.26 -5.03
C ASP A 132 8.24 18.38 -3.53
N THR A 133 8.86 17.36 -2.95
CA THR A 133 9.03 17.22 -1.50
C THR A 133 10.47 16.85 -1.17
N GLU A 134 11.02 17.39 -0.04
CA GLU A 134 12.31 16.99 0.55
C GLU A 134 13.51 17.12 -0.42
N TYR A 135 13.67 18.24 -1.07
CA TYR A 135 14.74 18.46 -2.06
C TYR A 135 16.17 18.34 -1.51
N ASP A 136 16.38 18.67 -0.24
CA ASP A 136 17.67 18.61 0.41
C ASP A 136 17.97 17.22 1.00
N TRP A 137 17.10 16.24 0.73
CA TRP A 137 17.25 14.86 1.24
C TRP A 137 17.40 13.83 0.08
N PRO A 138 18.63 13.55 -0.39
CA PRO A 138 18.88 12.65 -1.53
C PRO A 138 18.37 11.22 -1.35
N TRP A 139 18.20 10.76 -0.11
CA TRP A 139 17.59 9.47 0.17
C TRP A 139 16.12 9.46 -0.25
N TYR A 140 15.37 10.56 0.01
CA TYR A 140 13.99 10.70 -0.40
C TYR A 140 13.84 10.75 -1.94
N ASN A 141 14.76 11.42 -2.65
CA ASN A 141 14.77 11.38 -4.11
C ASN A 141 14.79 9.94 -4.64
N ARG A 142 15.64 9.10 -4.04
CA ARG A 142 15.73 7.69 -4.45
C ARG A 142 14.50 6.89 -4.04
N LEU A 143 13.83 7.23 -2.94
CA LEU A 143 12.57 6.60 -2.51
C LEU A 143 11.41 6.99 -3.43
N VAL A 144 11.19 8.28 -3.67
CA VAL A 144 10.11 8.76 -4.55
C VAL A 144 10.37 8.45 -6.02
N GLY A 145 11.65 8.38 -6.42
CA GLY A 145 12.12 7.98 -7.74
C GLY A 145 12.49 9.13 -8.68
N ALA A 146 12.02 10.35 -8.42
CA ALA A 146 12.39 11.56 -9.15
C ALA A 146 11.99 12.80 -8.38
N TYR A 147 12.59 13.97 -8.71
CA TYR A 147 12.12 15.26 -8.24
C TYR A 147 11.34 15.99 -9.33
N PHE A 148 10.33 16.74 -8.90
CA PHE A 148 9.64 17.71 -9.74
C PHE A 148 10.61 18.77 -10.27
N LEU A 149 10.50 19.09 -11.57
CA LEU A 149 11.27 20.15 -12.24
C LEU A 149 10.38 21.35 -12.58
N SER A 150 9.31 21.09 -13.32
CA SER A 150 8.39 22.10 -13.83
C SER A 150 7.08 21.43 -14.24
N HIS A 151 6.09 22.22 -14.62
CA HIS A 151 4.87 21.74 -15.28
C HIS A 151 4.32 22.80 -16.25
N PRO A 152 3.71 22.42 -17.36
CA PRO A 152 2.88 23.30 -18.15
C PRO A 152 1.53 23.56 -17.46
N LYS A 153 0.66 24.35 -18.09
CA LYS A 153 -0.75 24.45 -17.64
C LYS A 153 -1.44 23.09 -17.73
N GLN A 154 -2.45 22.88 -16.89
CA GLN A 154 -3.32 21.70 -16.95
C GLN A 154 -3.93 21.54 -18.34
N GLN A 155 -3.88 20.33 -18.88
CA GLN A 155 -4.34 20.02 -20.23
C GLN A 155 -4.62 18.51 -20.39
N ASN A 156 -5.23 18.14 -21.53
CA ASN A 156 -5.36 16.76 -21.91
C ASN A 156 -4.02 16.20 -22.40
N ALA A 157 -3.77 14.94 -22.08
CA ALA A 157 -2.63 14.19 -22.58
C ALA A 157 -2.95 12.68 -22.65
N THR A 158 -2.18 11.97 -23.46
CA THR A 158 -2.23 10.51 -23.52
C THR A 158 -1.14 9.92 -22.63
N VAL A 159 -1.53 9.05 -21.72
CA VAL A 159 -0.64 8.18 -20.92
C VAL A 159 -0.51 6.84 -21.64
N ARG A 160 0.71 6.44 -22.00
CA ARG A 160 1.02 5.12 -22.59
C ARG A 160 1.37 4.14 -21.48
N VAL A 161 0.53 3.11 -21.30
CA VAL A 161 0.74 2.06 -20.30
C VAL A 161 1.66 0.99 -20.87
N SER A 162 2.88 0.91 -20.33
CA SER A 162 3.93 -0.01 -20.81
C SER A 162 3.96 -1.35 -20.06
N ASN A 163 3.42 -1.41 -18.83
CA ASN A 163 3.39 -2.63 -18.04
C ASN A 163 2.02 -2.78 -17.35
N LYS A 164 1.29 -3.84 -17.68
CA LYS A 164 -0.03 -4.19 -17.15
C LYS A 164 0.00 -5.33 -16.12
N ASN A 165 1.18 -5.77 -15.71
CA ASN A 165 1.32 -6.81 -14.69
C ASN A 165 1.35 -6.25 -13.25
N HIS A 166 1.20 -4.94 -13.10
CA HIS A 166 1.17 -4.27 -11.81
C HIS A 166 -0.27 -3.92 -11.41
N PRO A 167 -0.67 -4.04 -10.12
CA PRO A 167 -2.04 -3.79 -9.66
C PRO A 167 -2.58 -2.40 -10.04
N SER A 168 -1.72 -1.37 -10.08
CA SER A 168 -2.12 0.00 -10.44
C SER A 168 -2.45 0.18 -11.92
N THR A 169 -1.99 -0.71 -12.81
CA THR A 169 -2.09 -0.53 -14.27
C THR A 169 -2.80 -1.66 -14.99
N SER A 170 -3.07 -2.78 -14.32
CA SER A 170 -3.68 -3.98 -14.94
C SER A 170 -5.04 -3.73 -15.59
N HIS A 171 -5.81 -2.77 -15.07
CA HIS A 171 -7.14 -2.41 -15.55
C HIS A 171 -7.14 -1.25 -16.57
N LEU A 172 -6.00 -0.55 -16.74
CA LEU A 172 -5.90 0.60 -17.63
C LEU A 172 -5.89 0.17 -19.11
N PRO A 173 -6.41 1.00 -20.04
CA PRO A 173 -6.17 0.80 -21.48
C PRO A 173 -4.68 1.02 -21.83
N ASP A 174 -4.25 0.61 -23.01
CA ASP A 174 -2.87 0.83 -23.46
C ASP A 174 -2.56 2.32 -23.65
N GLU A 175 -3.55 3.08 -24.08
CA GLU A 175 -3.56 4.54 -24.15
C GLU A 175 -4.69 5.07 -23.26
N TRP A 176 -4.30 5.80 -22.22
CA TRP A 176 -5.22 6.36 -21.25
C TRP A 176 -5.26 7.88 -21.37
N GLU A 177 -6.38 8.39 -21.84
CA GLU A 177 -6.62 9.83 -21.97
C GLU A 177 -6.94 10.43 -20.59
N ILE A 178 -6.21 11.48 -20.24
CA ILE A 178 -6.32 12.18 -18.97
C ILE A 178 -6.42 13.70 -19.18
N PHE A 179 -6.97 14.40 -18.18
CA PHE A 179 -6.80 15.85 -18.00
C PHE A 179 -6.17 16.07 -16.63
N ASP A 180 -4.94 16.56 -16.59
CA ASP A 180 -4.22 16.78 -15.32
C ASP A 180 -3.15 17.86 -15.45
N GLU A 181 -2.41 18.13 -14.37
CA GLU A 181 -1.16 18.87 -14.37
C GLU A 181 0.00 17.90 -14.59
N LEU A 182 0.71 18.08 -15.68
CA LEU A 182 1.71 17.13 -16.15
C LEU A 182 3.10 17.55 -15.67
N TYR A 183 3.65 16.81 -14.71
CA TYR A 183 4.96 17.10 -14.14
C TYR A 183 6.09 16.67 -15.06
N ASN A 184 7.03 17.58 -15.30
CA ASN A 184 8.38 17.27 -15.78
C ASN A 184 9.28 16.94 -14.59
N TYR A 185 10.20 16.01 -14.78
CA TYR A 185 11.05 15.49 -13.69
C TYR A 185 12.53 15.75 -13.94
N LYS A 186 13.27 15.89 -12.84
CA LYS A 186 14.74 15.88 -12.78
C LYS A 186 15.22 14.81 -11.81
N ASP A 187 16.51 14.48 -11.88
CA ASP A 187 17.16 13.52 -10.99
C ASP A 187 16.41 12.19 -10.91
N ILE A 188 15.96 11.71 -12.08
CA ILE A 188 15.21 10.46 -12.21
C ILE A 188 16.13 9.30 -11.78
N ASN A 189 15.69 8.52 -10.78
CA ASN A 189 16.40 7.33 -10.33
C ASN A 189 16.40 6.26 -11.44
N PRO A 190 17.57 5.78 -11.91
CA PRO A 190 17.65 4.78 -12.98
C PRO A 190 17.10 3.41 -12.59
N ASP A 191 16.87 3.15 -11.30
CA ASP A 191 16.41 1.86 -10.79
C ASP A 191 14.87 1.74 -10.70
N ILE A 192 14.11 2.77 -11.13
CA ILE A 192 12.65 2.71 -11.15
C ILE A 192 12.14 1.79 -12.27
N ASN A 193 11.07 1.07 -11.99
CA ASN A 193 10.33 0.29 -12.97
C ASN A 193 9.16 1.13 -13.49
N VAL A 194 9.31 1.71 -14.68
CA VAL A 194 8.29 2.55 -15.29
C VAL A 194 7.08 1.71 -15.71
N LEU A 195 5.90 2.11 -15.26
CA LEU A 195 4.61 1.48 -15.57
C LEU A 195 3.87 2.20 -16.70
N ALA A 196 4.02 3.53 -16.75
CA ALA A 196 3.40 4.34 -17.78
C ALA A 196 4.22 5.62 -18.03
N THR A 197 4.15 6.10 -19.26
CA THR A 197 4.81 7.33 -19.72
C THR A 197 3.79 8.31 -20.29
N LEU A 198 4.12 9.61 -20.27
CA LEU A 198 3.37 10.62 -21.03
C LEU A 198 3.82 10.61 -22.49
N ASP A 199 2.87 10.72 -23.40
CA ASP A 199 3.15 10.97 -24.81
C ASP A 199 3.23 12.47 -25.05
N GLU A 200 4.46 13.02 -25.06
CA GLU A 200 4.69 14.47 -25.24
C GLU A 200 4.21 15.00 -26.59
N THR A 201 3.89 14.14 -27.56
CA THR A 201 3.31 14.58 -28.84
C THR A 201 1.84 14.96 -28.74
N THR A 202 1.18 14.63 -27.62
CA THR A 202 -0.25 14.86 -27.39
C THR A 202 -0.56 16.10 -26.55
N TYR A 203 0.48 16.77 -26.00
CA TYR A 203 0.33 17.97 -25.19
C TYR A 203 1.51 18.94 -25.36
N GLU A 204 1.46 20.12 -24.77
CA GLU A 204 2.50 21.15 -24.87
C GLU A 204 3.30 21.26 -23.55
N GLY A 205 4.62 21.42 -23.62
CA GLY A 205 5.50 21.75 -22.50
C GLY A 205 6.06 20.54 -21.75
N GLY A 206 6.12 19.37 -22.40
CA GLY A 206 6.92 18.24 -21.95
C GLY A 206 8.42 18.54 -22.06
N GLU A 207 9.23 18.06 -21.08
CA GLU A 207 10.67 18.30 -20.99
C GLU A 207 11.47 17.02 -20.65
N ASN A 208 10.83 15.83 -20.76
CA ASN A 208 11.49 14.54 -20.51
C ASN A 208 11.61 13.66 -21.76
N ASP A 209 11.29 14.21 -22.94
CA ASP A 209 11.40 13.57 -24.24
C ASP A 209 10.57 12.25 -24.39
N ASP A 210 10.99 11.37 -25.26
CA ASP A 210 10.28 10.11 -25.59
C ASP A 210 10.11 9.15 -24.40
N ASN A 211 10.84 9.35 -23.31
CA ASN A 211 10.78 8.48 -22.12
C ASN A 211 10.35 9.27 -20.87
N HIS A 212 9.23 9.99 -20.98
CA HIS A 212 8.67 10.77 -19.89
C HIS A 212 7.91 9.89 -18.89
N PRO A 213 8.52 9.39 -17.80
CA PRO A 213 7.82 8.54 -16.84
C PRO A 213 6.80 9.36 -16.06
N ILE A 214 5.59 8.81 -15.85
CA ILE A 214 4.55 9.45 -15.04
C ILE A 214 4.05 8.52 -13.93
N VAL A 215 4.23 7.21 -14.08
CA VAL A 215 3.92 6.19 -13.08
C VAL A 215 5.04 5.19 -13.00
N TRP A 216 5.50 4.89 -11.77
CA TRP A 216 6.55 3.89 -11.54
C TRP A 216 6.47 3.25 -10.16
N TYR A 217 7.20 2.16 -9.99
CA TYR A 217 7.41 1.47 -8.71
C TYR A 217 8.83 0.94 -8.63
N HIS A 218 9.30 0.63 -7.45
CA HIS A 218 10.55 -0.09 -7.23
C HIS A 218 10.63 -0.59 -5.78
N GLU A 219 11.50 -1.56 -5.54
CA GLU A 219 11.96 -1.88 -4.21
C GLU A 219 13.09 -0.92 -3.85
N PHE A 220 13.05 -0.37 -2.66
CA PHE A 220 14.05 0.57 -2.21
C PHE A 220 14.34 0.40 -0.72
N ASP A 221 15.63 0.21 -0.40
CA ASP A 221 16.18 0.21 0.96
C ASP A 221 15.44 -0.73 1.94
N GLY A 222 14.90 -1.84 1.45
CA GLY A 222 14.16 -2.86 2.21
C GLY A 222 12.62 -2.73 2.12
N GLY A 223 12.09 -1.62 1.65
CA GLY A 223 10.66 -1.39 1.47
C GLY A 223 10.23 -1.36 0.00
N ARG A 224 8.95 -1.02 -0.22
CA ARG A 224 8.33 -0.88 -1.55
C ARG A 224 7.91 0.56 -1.78
N ALA A 225 8.21 1.09 -2.95
CA ALA A 225 7.84 2.44 -3.35
C ALA A 225 7.00 2.41 -4.63
N PHE A 226 5.88 3.12 -4.60
CA PHE A 226 5.04 3.43 -5.76
C PHE A 226 4.91 4.94 -5.90
N TYR A 227 4.87 5.42 -7.13
CA TYR A 227 4.59 6.82 -7.40
C TYR A 227 3.71 6.98 -8.65
N THR A 228 2.80 7.95 -8.58
CA THR A 228 2.05 8.48 -9.73
C THR A 228 2.10 10.01 -9.72
N GLY A 229 2.47 10.60 -10.85
CA GLY A 229 2.46 12.06 -11.05
C GLY A 229 1.07 12.65 -11.27
N LEU A 230 0.05 11.79 -11.46
CA LEU A 230 -1.34 12.20 -11.63
C LEU A 230 -2.01 12.50 -10.30
N GLY A 231 -3.13 13.25 -10.32
CA GLY A 231 -3.92 13.55 -9.13
C GLY A 231 -3.90 15.00 -8.68
N HIS A 232 -3.55 15.95 -9.58
CA HIS A 232 -3.66 17.37 -9.31
C HIS A 232 -5.12 17.81 -9.17
N THR A 233 -6.00 17.31 -10.05
CA THR A 233 -7.38 17.78 -10.15
C THR A 233 -8.31 17.09 -9.13
N LYS A 234 -9.37 17.79 -8.70
CA LYS A 234 -10.42 17.21 -7.83
C LYS A 234 -11.18 16.11 -8.56
N GLU A 235 -11.37 16.28 -9.86
CA GLU A 235 -12.06 15.35 -10.74
C GLU A 235 -11.38 13.97 -10.80
N SER A 236 -10.06 13.92 -10.68
CA SER A 236 -9.30 12.67 -10.59
C SER A 236 -9.83 11.78 -9.45
N TYR A 237 -10.12 12.36 -8.30
CA TYR A 237 -10.61 11.62 -7.11
C TYR A 237 -12.09 11.22 -7.15
N THR A 238 -12.78 11.50 -8.26
CA THR A 238 -14.12 10.98 -8.57
C THR A 238 -14.13 10.01 -9.75
N ASN A 239 -13.00 9.89 -10.46
CA ASN A 239 -12.85 9.02 -11.61
C ASN A 239 -12.54 7.57 -11.14
N PRO A 240 -13.41 6.57 -11.41
CA PRO A 240 -13.22 5.21 -10.94
C PRO A 240 -11.95 4.55 -11.49
N VAL A 241 -11.51 4.92 -12.69
CA VAL A 241 -10.27 4.39 -13.29
C VAL A 241 -9.06 4.89 -12.52
N PHE A 242 -9.01 6.18 -12.19
CA PHE A 242 -7.94 6.75 -11.38
C PHE A 242 -7.97 6.22 -9.94
N LEU A 243 -9.15 6.06 -9.35
CA LEU A 243 -9.29 5.49 -8.00
C LEU A 243 -8.74 4.06 -7.92
N GLN A 244 -9.05 3.23 -8.91
CA GLN A 244 -8.49 1.88 -8.99
C GLN A 244 -6.98 1.91 -9.22
N HIS A 245 -6.48 2.87 -10.00
CA HIS A 245 -5.05 3.07 -10.23
C HIS A 245 -4.29 3.39 -8.92
N ILE A 246 -4.70 4.42 -8.17
CA ILE A 246 -4.01 4.76 -6.91
C ILE A 246 -4.15 3.65 -5.86
N TRP A 247 -5.31 2.98 -5.80
CA TRP A 247 -5.50 1.88 -4.86
C TRP A 247 -4.59 0.69 -5.17
N GLY A 248 -4.40 0.36 -6.44
CA GLY A 248 -3.44 -0.66 -6.87
C GLY A 248 -2.00 -0.33 -6.46
N GLY A 249 -1.60 0.95 -6.56
CA GLY A 249 -0.29 1.43 -6.10
C GLY A 249 -0.12 1.35 -4.58
N ILE A 250 -1.16 1.72 -3.82
CA ILE A 250 -1.18 1.61 -2.35
C ILE A 250 -1.10 0.13 -1.94
N ASN A 251 -1.84 -0.77 -2.60
CA ASN A 251 -1.76 -2.21 -2.34
C ASN A 251 -0.35 -2.77 -2.56
N TYR A 252 0.31 -2.39 -3.66
CA TYR A 252 1.70 -2.76 -3.90
C TYR A 252 2.61 -2.27 -2.76
N ALA A 253 2.47 -1.01 -2.35
CA ALA A 253 3.26 -0.46 -1.24
C ALA A 253 3.05 -1.24 0.06
N MET A 254 1.81 -1.66 0.38
CA MET A 254 1.51 -2.51 1.54
C MET A 254 2.03 -3.95 1.41
N GLY A 255 2.59 -4.36 0.25
CA GLY A 255 2.98 -5.74 0.02
C GLY A 255 1.80 -6.68 -0.24
N LYS A 256 0.67 -6.15 -0.69
CA LYS A 256 -0.53 -6.91 -1.09
C LYS A 256 -0.60 -6.94 -2.62
N GLU A 257 -0.58 -8.13 -3.18
CA GLU A 257 -0.70 -8.38 -4.62
C GLU A 257 -2.15 -8.71 -5.01
#